data_583cb0a995c2d1d8e4a4884cd7479483
#
_entry.id   583cb0a995c2d1d8e4a4884cd7479483
#
_cell.length_a   1.000
_cell.length_b   1.000
_cell.length_c   1.000
_cell.angle_alpha   90.00
_cell.angle_beta   90.00
_cell.angle_gamma   90.00
#
_symmetry.space_group_name_H-M   'P 1'
#
loop_
_entity.id
_entity.type
_entity.pdbx_description
1 polymer ?
#
loop_
_entity_poly.entity_id
_entity_poly.type
_entity_poly.pdbx_seq_one_letter_code
_entity_poly.pdbx_strand_id
1 'polypeptide(L)'
;PAEGVVVTVEAREAKVVDEKSIESSLYDPLKDLNNYQRPPVTLLEDYTSDSQVSDEEIYENKSKIEQTLKDFGIPIQRIKATVGPTVTLYEIVQAQGVKISKIQGLENDIAQSLKALGIRIIAPIPGKGTIGIEVPNRDKQVVSMYSAVRSLRFQESKAELPVVIGRTIQNENYVFDLAKMPHLLVASSTGLGKSGVL
;
A
#
# COMPACT_ATOMS: atom_id res chain seq x y z
N PRO A 1 8.42 74.20 35.67
CA PRO A 1 8.29 74.14 34.24
C PRO A 1 8.68 72.74 33.77
N ALA A 2 7.70 72.06 33.18
CA ALA A 2 7.87 70.72 32.70
C ALA A 2 8.50 70.78 31.30
N GLU A 3 9.65 70.15 31.11
CA GLU A 3 10.25 69.92 29.79
C GLU A 3 9.42 68.93 29.00
N GLY A 4 8.87 69.44 27.88
CA GLY A 4 8.08 68.64 26.97
C GLY A 4 8.99 67.75 26.12
N VAL A 5 8.74 66.43 26.16
CA VAL A 5 9.40 65.46 25.29
C VAL A 5 8.83 65.65 23.87
N VAL A 6 9.66 66.13 22.95
CA VAL A 6 9.34 66.22 21.53
C VAL A 6 9.55 64.83 20.91
N VAL A 7 8.47 64.15 20.56
CA VAL A 7 8.52 62.89 19.82
C VAL A 7 8.59 63.24 18.32
N THR A 8 9.77 63.07 17.72
CA THR A 8 9.94 63.18 16.27
C THR A 8 9.59 61.84 15.65
N VAL A 9 8.45 61.76 14.93
CA VAL A 9 8.11 60.58 14.14
C VAL A 9 8.79 60.71 12.78
N GLU A 10 9.88 60.00 12.58
CA GLU A 10 10.42 59.81 11.23
C GLU A 10 9.51 58.93 10.42
N ALA A 11 8.82 59.53 9.43
CA ALA A 11 8.13 58.77 8.43
C ALA A 11 9.12 57.98 7.60
N ARG A 12 9.09 56.63 7.71
CA ARG A 12 9.80 55.76 6.77
C ARG A 12 9.17 55.96 5.40
N GLU A 13 9.87 56.65 4.53
CA GLU A 13 9.51 56.64 3.09
C GLU A 13 9.58 55.21 2.60
N ALA A 14 8.43 54.66 2.25
CA ALA A 14 8.35 53.41 1.52
C ALA A 14 9.06 53.63 0.19
N LYS A 15 10.24 52.97 -0.01
CA LYS A 15 10.85 52.92 -1.34
C LYS A 15 9.86 52.32 -2.29
N VAL A 16 9.24 53.17 -3.11
CA VAL A 16 8.44 52.73 -4.24
C VAL A 16 9.41 52.07 -5.20
N VAL A 17 9.35 50.76 -5.30
CA VAL A 17 10.12 49.99 -6.28
C VAL A 17 9.54 50.36 -7.65
N ASP A 18 10.39 50.91 -8.50
CA ASP A 18 10.01 51.35 -9.84
C ASP A 18 9.43 50.15 -10.60
N GLU A 19 8.16 50.25 -11.08
CA GLU A 19 7.48 49.18 -11.80
C GLU A 19 8.26 48.68 -13.04
N LYS A 20 9.19 49.47 -13.53
CA LYS A 20 10.09 49.11 -14.64
C LYS A 20 11.25 48.19 -14.20
N SER A 21 11.53 48.05 -12.92
CA SER A 21 12.56 47.13 -12.41
C SER A 21 12.02 45.73 -12.09
N ILE A 22 10.71 45.55 -12.13
CA ILE A 22 10.07 44.24 -12.13
C ILE A 22 9.94 43.81 -13.60
N GLU A 23 11.08 43.69 -14.31
CA GLU A 23 11.16 42.65 -15.32
C GLU A 23 11.04 41.33 -14.55
N SER A 24 9.80 40.94 -14.28
CA SER A 24 9.53 39.55 -13.98
C SER A 24 10.04 38.78 -15.17
N SER A 25 11.29 38.30 -15.09
CA SER A 25 11.71 37.23 -15.95
C SER A 25 10.60 36.20 -15.85
N LEU A 26 9.82 36.10 -16.91
CA LEU A 26 8.70 35.16 -16.98
C LEU A 26 9.25 33.84 -16.44
N TYR A 27 8.75 33.43 -15.28
CA TYR A 27 9.16 32.17 -14.68
C TYR A 27 8.89 31.06 -15.71
N ASP A 28 9.94 30.57 -16.34
CA ASP A 28 9.85 29.43 -17.23
C ASP A 28 10.07 28.16 -16.41
N PRO A 29 9.00 27.43 -16.09
CA PRO A 29 9.09 26.22 -15.31
C PRO A 29 9.89 25.11 -16.02
N LEU A 30 10.14 25.25 -17.30
CA LEU A 30 10.86 24.26 -18.12
C LEU A 30 12.36 24.57 -18.27
N LYS A 31 12.81 25.78 -17.88
CA LYS A 31 14.18 26.25 -18.08
C LYS A 31 15.25 25.33 -17.45
N ASP A 32 14.95 24.75 -16.31
CA ASP A 32 15.88 23.91 -15.55
C ASP A 32 15.67 22.40 -15.81
N LEU A 33 14.64 22.00 -16.57
CA LEU A 33 14.34 20.59 -16.86
C LEU A 33 15.46 19.87 -17.60
N ASN A 34 16.18 20.56 -18.47
CA ASN A 34 17.28 19.99 -19.23
C ASN A 34 18.46 19.56 -18.34
N ASN A 35 18.61 20.16 -17.16
CA ASN A 35 19.66 19.84 -16.19
C ASN A 35 19.17 18.95 -15.06
N TYR A 36 17.90 18.57 -15.03
CA TYR A 36 17.35 17.73 -13.98
C TYR A 36 17.88 16.31 -14.08
N GLN A 37 18.58 15.87 -13.06
CA GLN A 37 18.99 14.48 -12.89
C GLN A 37 18.04 13.78 -11.91
N ARG A 38 17.42 12.71 -12.36
CA ARG A 38 16.58 11.89 -11.50
C ARG A 38 17.42 11.30 -10.37
N PRO A 39 16.90 11.28 -9.10
CA PRO A 39 17.57 10.58 -8.04
C PRO A 39 17.82 9.12 -8.44
N PRO A 40 19.05 8.60 -8.26
CA PRO A 40 19.33 7.21 -8.58
C PRO A 40 18.62 6.28 -7.58
N VAL A 41 18.12 5.14 -8.06
CA VAL A 41 17.43 4.14 -7.23
C VAL A 41 18.35 3.57 -6.15
N THR A 42 19.67 3.67 -6.32
CA THR A 42 20.70 3.25 -5.37
C THR A 42 20.71 4.06 -4.05
N LEU A 43 19.96 5.15 -3.96
CA LEU A 43 19.72 5.86 -2.70
C LEU A 43 18.79 5.09 -1.76
N LEU A 44 18.03 4.13 -2.28
CA LEU A 44 17.14 3.27 -1.51
C LEU A 44 17.90 2.02 -1.06
N GLU A 45 17.69 1.61 0.19
CA GLU A 45 18.27 0.38 0.71
C GLU A 45 17.55 -0.85 0.12
N ASP A 46 18.35 -1.85 -0.24
CA ASP A 46 17.83 -3.14 -0.69
C ASP A 46 17.66 -4.08 0.50
N TYR A 47 16.44 -4.14 1.03
CA TYR A 47 16.07 -5.12 2.04
C TYR A 47 15.61 -6.41 1.36
N THR A 48 16.55 -7.26 0.98
CA THR A 48 16.23 -8.60 0.52
C THR A 48 16.02 -9.48 1.75
N SER A 49 14.77 -9.75 2.11
CA SER A 49 14.48 -10.78 3.11
C SER A 49 14.31 -12.11 2.41
N ASP A 50 15.19 -13.07 2.70
CA ASP A 50 15.12 -14.45 2.19
C ASP A 50 14.05 -15.30 2.91
N SER A 51 13.25 -14.71 3.81
CA SER A 51 12.19 -15.44 4.48
C SER A 51 11.11 -15.85 3.46
N GLN A 52 11.12 -17.12 3.10
CA GLN A 52 10.06 -17.73 2.30
C GLN A 52 9.10 -18.46 3.23
N VAL A 53 7.79 -18.35 2.93
CA VAL A 53 6.80 -19.19 3.60
C VAL A 53 7.13 -20.65 3.29
N SER A 54 7.28 -21.49 4.31
CA SER A 54 7.60 -22.89 4.10
C SER A 54 6.42 -23.65 3.48
N ASP A 55 6.74 -24.64 2.65
CA ASP A 55 5.70 -25.49 2.06
C ASP A 55 4.90 -26.22 3.14
N GLU A 56 5.53 -26.56 4.27
CA GLU A 56 4.87 -27.17 5.42
C GLU A 56 3.80 -26.26 6.00
N GLU A 57 4.07 -24.96 6.17
CA GLU A 57 3.09 -23.99 6.65
C GLU A 57 1.89 -23.89 5.71
N ILE A 58 2.15 -23.88 4.41
CA ILE A 58 1.10 -23.81 3.38
C ILE A 58 0.20 -25.05 3.46
N TYR A 59 0.79 -26.25 3.54
CA TYR A 59 0.05 -27.50 3.62
C TYR A 59 -0.70 -27.65 4.95
N GLU A 60 -0.09 -27.26 6.07
CA GLU A 60 -0.72 -27.27 7.40
C GLU A 60 -1.96 -26.37 7.42
N ASN A 61 -1.82 -25.13 6.97
CA ASN A 61 -2.93 -24.18 6.92
C ASN A 61 -4.03 -24.64 5.96
N LYS A 62 -3.66 -25.15 4.78
CA LYS A 62 -4.62 -25.73 3.83
C LYS A 62 -5.43 -26.84 4.47
N SER A 63 -4.77 -27.80 5.12
CA SER A 63 -5.42 -28.95 5.75
C SER A 63 -6.36 -28.52 6.88
N LYS A 64 -5.97 -27.54 7.69
CA LYS A 64 -6.81 -27.00 8.76
C LYS A 64 -8.03 -26.28 8.23
N ILE A 65 -7.88 -25.46 7.19
CA ILE A 65 -9.02 -24.78 6.55
C ILE A 65 -10.00 -25.82 5.99
N GLU A 66 -9.49 -26.82 5.27
CA GLU A 66 -10.28 -27.89 4.68
C GLU A 66 -11.05 -28.69 5.73
N GLN A 67 -10.36 -29.08 6.81
CA GLN A 67 -10.96 -29.81 7.91
C GLN A 67 -12.02 -28.98 8.63
N THR A 68 -11.73 -27.73 8.97
CA THR A 68 -12.69 -26.82 9.62
C THR A 68 -13.96 -26.67 8.80
N LEU A 69 -13.82 -26.40 7.50
CA LEU A 69 -15.00 -26.26 6.62
C LEU A 69 -15.80 -27.55 6.53
N LYS A 70 -15.12 -28.72 6.49
CA LYS A 70 -15.77 -30.02 6.48
C LYS A 70 -16.53 -30.29 7.80
N ASP A 71 -15.97 -29.95 8.93
CA ASP A 71 -16.58 -30.14 10.26
C ASP A 71 -17.87 -29.31 10.41
N PHE A 72 -17.91 -28.13 9.77
CA PHE A 72 -19.12 -27.30 9.68
C PHE A 72 -20.06 -27.68 8.51
N GLY A 73 -19.82 -28.80 7.86
CA GLY A 73 -20.68 -29.32 6.80
C GLY A 73 -20.62 -28.45 5.52
N ILE A 74 -19.47 -27.89 5.22
CA ILE A 74 -19.22 -27.09 4.02
C ILE A 74 -18.25 -27.86 3.12
N PRO A 75 -18.74 -28.62 2.14
CA PRO A 75 -17.87 -29.31 1.19
C PRO A 75 -17.21 -28.31 0.23
N ILE A 76 -15.93 -28.50 -0.01
CA ILE A 76 -15.15 -27.73 -0.98
C ILE A 76 -14.70 -28.60 -2.13
N GLN A 77 -14.62 -28.04 -3.33
CA GLN A 77 -14.16 -28.75 -4.52
C GLN A 77 -12.65 -28.62 -4.71
N ARG A 78 -12.12 -27.44 -4.46
CA ARG A 78 -10.70 -27.12 -4.68
C ARG A 78 -10.26 -26.00 -3.75
N ILE A 79 -9.00 -26.08 -3.31
CA ILE A 79 -8.30 -25.03 -2.62
C ILE A 79 -6.95 -24.79 -3.30
N LYS A 80 -6.64 -23.51 -3.59
CA LYS A 80 -5.38 -23.06 -4.17
C LYS A 80 -4.75 -22.04 -3.23
N ALA A 81 -3.48 -22.20 -2.90
CA ALA A 81 -2.74 -21.20 -2.14
C ALA A 81 -1.91 -20.30 -3.08
N THR A 82 -1.93 -19.00 -2.81
CA THR A 82 -1.05 -18.01 -3.45
C THR A 82 -0.32 -17.26 -2.35
N VAL A 83 0.99 -17.44 -2.31
CA VAL A 83 1.85 -16.86 -1.28
C VAL A 83 2.16 -15.40 -1.60
N GLY A 84 1.84 -14.51 -0.67
CA GLY A 84 2.26 -13.11 -0.70
C GLY A 84 3.33 -12.82 0.36
N PRO A 85 3.88 -11.61 0.40
CA PRO A 85 4.96 -11.27 1.34
C PRO A 85 4.51 -11.24 2.81
N THR A 86 3.28 -10.88 3.09
CA THR A 86 2.76 -10.75 4.47
C THR A 86 1.61 -11.68 4.76
N VAL A 87 0.86 -12.08 3.73
CA VAL A 87 -0.31 -12.96 3.83
C VAL A 87 -0.28 -14.00 2.71
N THR A 88 -0.81 -15.18 2.99
CA THR A 88 -1.09 -16.20 1.97
C THR A 88 -2.59 -16.22 1.70
N LEU A 89 -2.96 -16.14 0.43
CA LEU A 89 -4.33 -16.24 -0.02
C LEU A 89 -4.69 -17.67 -0.36
N TYR A 90 -5.70 -18.22 0.34
CA TYR A 90 -6.30 -19.51 0.03
C TYR A 90 -7.59 -19.29 -0.75
N GLU A 91 -7.55 -19.51 -2.08
CA GLU A 91 -8.72 -19.45 -2.95
C GLU A 91 -9.49 -20.77 -2.89
N ILE A 92 -10.76 -20.69 -2.51
CA ILE A 92 -11.62 -21.85 -2.32
C ILE A 92 -12.74 -21.82 -3.35
N VAL A 93 -12.97 -22.97 -3.97
CA VAL A 93 -14.17 -23.24 -4.76
C VAL A 93 -15.07 -24.12 -3.91
N GLN A 94 -16.20 -23.57 -3.46
CA GLN A 94 -17.20 -24.34 -2.71
C GLN A 94 -18.00 -25.26 -3.62
N ALA A 95 -18.57 -26.30 -3.03
CA ALA A 95 -19.53 -27.15 -3.74
C ALA A 95 -20.83 -26.39 -4.06
N GLN A 96 -21.58 -26.87 -5.05
CA GLN A 96 -22.86 -26.29 -5.41
C GLN A 96 -23.85 -26.32 -4.24
N GLY A 97 -24.63 -25.25 -4.11
CA GLY A 97 -25.63 -25.11 -3.04
C GLY A 97 -25.10 -24.55 -1.70
N VAL A 98 -23.80 -24.36 -1.54
CA VAL A 98 -23.23 -23.73 -0.34
C VAL A 98 -23.39 -22.21 -0.42
N LYS A 99 -24.06 -21.63 0.58
CA LYS A 99 -24.20 -20.16 0.68
C LYS A 99 -22.90 -19.52 1.13
N ILE A 100 -22.46 -18.48 0.43
CA ILE A 100 -21.24 -17.70 0.74
C ILE A 100 -21.27 -17.15 2.18
N SER A 101 -22.43 -16.66 2.62
CA SER A 101 -22.61 -16.12 3.98
C SER A 101 -22.31 -17.14 5.09
N LYS A 102 -22.50 -18.45 4.82
CA LYS A 102 -22.15 -19.50 5.78
C LYS A 102 -20.64 -19.58 5.99
N ILE A 103 -19.86 -19.42 4.92
CA ILE A 103 -18.38 -19.42 5.02
C ILE A 103 -17.87 -18.14 5.68
N GLN A 104 -18.45 -16.99 5.34
CA GLN A 104 -18.11 -15.71 5.99
C GLN A 104 -18.35 -15.75 7.50
N GLY A 105 -19.41 -16.42 7.94
CA GLY A 105 -19.72 -16.58 9.36
C GLY A 105 -18.70 -17.42 10.15
N LEU A 106 -17.84 -18.18 9.47
CA LEU A 106 -16.81 -19.02 10.09
C LEU A 106 -15.44 -18.37 10.22
N GLU A 107 -15.33 -17.06 10.01
CA GLU A 107 -14.06 -16.33 10.05
C GLU A 107 -13.30 -16.57 11.37
N ASN A 108 -14.01 -16.45 12.50
CA ASN A 108 -13.42 -16.65 13.83
C ASN A 108 -13.04 -18.13 14.08
N ASP A 109 -13.86 -19.07 13.63
CA ASP A 109 -13.60 -20.50 13.81
C ASP A 109 -12.38 -20.95 13.03
N ILE A 110 -12.25 -20.46 11.80
CA ILE A 110 -11.08 -20.71 10.95
C ILE A 110 -9.84 -20.05 11.56
N ALA A 111 -9.94 -18.79 12.00
CA ALA A 111 -8.83 -18.10 12.67
C ALA A 111 -8.34 -18.85 13.90
N GLN A 112 -9.25 -19.36 14.72
CA GLN A 112 -8.94 -20.16 15.90
C GLN A 112 -8.26 -21.47 15.52
N SER A 113 -8.77 -22.19 14.52
CA SER A 113 -8.17 -23.44 14.04
C SER A 113 -6.74 -23.24 13.53
N LEU A 114 -6.49 -22.15 12.85
CA LEU A 114 -5.17 -21.76 12.33
C LEU A 114 -4.24 -21.20 13.42
N LYS A 115 -4.77 -20.88 14.61
CA LYS A 115 -4.07 -20.14 15.67
C LYS A 115 -3.54 -18.79 15.17
N ALA A 116 -4.23 -18.18 14.21
CA ALA A 116 -3.88 -16.89 13.65
C ALA A 116 -4.49 -15.76 14.48
N LEU A 117 -3.78 -14.62 14.60
CA LEU A 117 -4.28 -13.43 15.31
C LEU A 117 -5.52 -12.80 14.65
N GLY A 118 -5.74 -13.14 13.38
CA GLY A 118 -6.88 -12.73 12.59
C GLY A 118 -6.70 -13.20 11.15
N ILE A 119 -7.80 -13.49 10.49
CA ILE A 119 -7.85 -13.78 9.06
C ILE A 119 -8.82 -12.80 8.42
N ARG A 120 -8.88 -12.77 7.10
CA ARG A 120 -9.89 -12.02 6.36
C ARG A 120 -10.51 -12.88 5.28
N ILE A 121 -11.84 -12.90 5.22
CA ILE A 121 -12.57 -13.61 4.18
C ILE A 121 -13.05 -12.62 3.12
N ILE A 122 -12.62 -12.83 1.88
CA ILE A 122 -13.05 -12.07 0.69
C ILE A 122 -14.00 -12.95 -0.10
N ALA A 123 -15.28 -12.62 -0.05
CA ALA A 123 -16.28 -13.48 -0.66
C ALA A 123 -17.42 -12.68 -1.30
N PRO A 124 -17.55 -12.71 -2.64
CA PRO A 124 -16.66 -13.39 -3.60
C PRO A 124 -15.37 -12.58 -3.89
N ILE A 125 -14.34 -13.24 -4.40
CA ILE A 125 -13.19 -12.54 -5.00
C ILE A 125 -13.67 -11.83 -6.26
N PRO A 126 -13.43 -10.51 -6.39
CA PRO A 126 -13.83 -9.75 -7.57
C PRO A 126 -13.29 -10.39 -8.87
N GLY A 127 -14.19 -10.62 -9.83
CA GLY A 127 -13.85 -11.18 -11.14
C GLY A 127 -13.61 -12.68 -11.19
N LYS A 128 -13.58 -13.43 -10.07
CA LYS A 128 -13.31 -14.88 -10.05
C LYS A 128 -14.49 -15.75 -9.59
N GLY A 129 -15.42 -15.19 -8.81
CA GLY A 129 -16.53 -15.96 -8.23
C GLY A 129 -16.11 -17.02 -7.19
N THR A 130 -14.85 -17.03 -6.77
CA THR A 130 -14.29 -17.88 -5.73
C THR A 130 -14.24 -17.14 -4.38
N ILE A 131 -14.00 -17.88 -3.30
CA ILE A 131 -13.85 -17.30 -1.95
C ILE A 131 -12.38 -17.29 -1.61
N GLY A 132 -11.88 -16.14 -1.13
CA GLY A 132 -10.52 -15.99 -0.65
C GLY A 132 -10.47 -15.95 0.87
N ILE A 133 -9.54 -16.69 1.46
CA ILE A 133 -9.19 -16.59 2.88
C ILE A 133 -7.75 -16.10 2.94
N GLU A 134 -7.55 -14.88 3.45
CA GLU A 134 -6.23 -14.31 3.70
C GLU A 134 -5.76 -14.73 5.09
N VAL A 135 -4.65 -15.45 5.14
CA VAL A 135 -4.03 -15.90 6.38
C VAL A 135 -2.68 -15.19 6.53
N PRO A 136 -2.41 -14.48 7.65
CA PRO A 136 -1.11 -13.88 7.89
C PRO A 136 -0.01 -14.95 7.94
N ASN A 137 1.10 -14.69 7.24
CA ASN A 137 2.27 -15.56 7.30
C ASN A 137 2.91 -15.50 8.70
N ARG A 138 3.49 -16.59 9.17
CA ARG A 138 4.24 -16.62 10.44
C ARG A 138 5.44 -15.68 10.34
N ASP A 139 6.22 -15.81 9.27
CA ASP A 139 7.34 -14.95 8.96
C ASP A 139 6.98 -13.98 7.84
N LYS A 140 6.77 -12.72 8.21
CA LYS A 140 6.38 -11.66 7.27
C LYS A 140 7.60 -11.10 6.58
N GLN A 141 7.53 -10.99 5.25
CA GLN A 141 8.56 -10.33 4.45
C GLN A 141 8.33 -8.81 4.39
N VAL A 142 9.43 -8.07 4.43
CA VAL A 142 9.40 -6.63 4.17
C VAL A 142 9.51 -6.41 2.67
N VAL A 143 8.54 -5.70 2.10
CA VAL A 143 8.60 -5.27 0.69
C VAL A 143 9.39 -3.97 0.64
N SER A 144 10.62 -4.01 0.12
CA SER A 144 11.45 -2.82 0.01
C SER A 144 10.95 -1.88 -1.09
N MET A 145 11.03 -0.56 -0.85
CA MET A 145 10.75 0.45 -1.87
C MET A 145 11.69 0.30 -3.07
N TYR A 146 12.94 -0.10 -2.82
CA TYR A 146 13.92 -0.40 -3.85
C TYR A 146 13.41 -1.44 -4.86
N SER A 147 12.90 -2.58 -4.36
CA SER A 147 12.34 -3.63 -5.23
C SER A 147 11.06 -3.19 -5.95
N ALA A 148 10.23 -2.40 -5.29
CA ALA A 148 8.97 -1.91 -5.83
C ALA A 148 9.19 -0.93 -7.00
N VAL A 149 10.09 0.04 -6.83
CA VAL A 149 10.43 1.03 -7.87
C VAL A 149 11.15 0.39 -9.07
N ARG A 150 11.96 -0.65 -8.85
CA ARG A 150 12.63 -1.39 -9.93
C ARG A 150 11.72 -2.33 -10.71
N SER A 151 10.51 -2.57 -10.24
CA SER A 151 9.59 -3.49 -10.93
C SER A 151 9.22 -2.99 -12.33
N LEU A 152 9.09 -3.91 -13.28
CA LEU A 152 8.65 -3.59 -14.65
C LEU A 152 7.33 -2.82 -14.64
N ARG A 153 6.41 -3.19 -13.77
CA ARG A 153 5.10 -2.53 -13.66
C ARG A 153 5.19 -1.05 -13.29
N PHE A 154 6.16 -0.67 -12.47
CA PHE A 154 6.41 0.74 -12.15
C PHE A 154 7.16 1.44 -13.30
N GLN A 155 8.21 0.82 -13.84
CA GLN A 155 9.05 1.39 -14.88
C GLN A 155 8.31 1.61 -16.21
N GLU A 156 7.39 0.71 -16.57
CA GLU A 156 6.58 0.78 -17.79
C GLU A 156 5.24 1.51 -17.59
N SER A 157 5.02 2.08 -16.41
CA SER A 157 3.80 2.81 -16.10
C SER A 157 3.65 4.04 -17.00
N LYS A 158 2.48 4.17 -17.64
CA LYS A 158 2.12 5.35 -18.46
C LYS A 158 1.41 6.43 -17.62
N ALA A 159 1.40 6.30 -16.30
CA ALA A 159 0.81 7.27 -15.39
C ALA A 159 1.62 8.58 -15.42
N GLU A 160 0.95 9.71 -15.28
CA GLU A 160 1.61 11.02 -15.18
C GLU A 160 2.42 11.14 -13.89
N LEU A 161 1.87 10.63 -12.78
CA LEU A 161 2.53 10.57 -11.49
C LEU A 161 2.38 9.17 -10.89
N PRO A 162 3.21 8.19 -11.32
CA PRO A 162 3.13 6.83 -10.83
C PRO A 162 3.59 6.74 -9.38
N VAL A 163 2.76 6.11 -8.54
CA VAL A 163 3.10 5.79 -7.15
C VAL A 163 2.97 4.30 -6.92
N VAL A 164 3.96 3.69 -6.29
CA VAL A 164 3.94 2.30 -5.85
C VAL A 164 3.92 2.26 -4.32
N ILE A 165 2.96 1.53 -3.74
CA ILE A 165 2.79 1.48 -2.27
C ILE A 165 3.01 0.09 -1.67
N GLY A 166 3.29 -0.91 -2.49
CA GLY A 166 3.52 -2.28 -2.03
C GLY A 166 3.04 -3.32 -3.02
N ARG A 167 2.69 -4.49 -2.50
CA ARG A 167 2.20 -5.61 -3.31
C ARG A 167 0.77 -5.98 -2.97
N THR A 168 0.03 -6.41 -3.98
CA THR A 168 -1.31 -6.98 -3.83
C THR A 168 -1.21 -8.38 -3.21
N ILE A 169 -2.38 -8.94 -2.83
CA ILE A 169 -2.51 -10.34 -2.38
C ILE A 169 -2.07 -11.36 -3.44
N GLN A 170 -2.00 -10.95 -4.71
CA GLN A 170 -1.51 -11.76 -5.83
C GLN A 170 -0.01 -11.63 -6.03
N ASN A 171 0.68 -10.98 -5.09
CA ASN A 171 2.13 -10.71 -5.14
C ASN A 171 2.57 -9.79 -6.29
N GLU A 172 1.66 -8.98 -6.84
CA GLU A 172 1.96 -7.98 -7.86
C GLU A 172 2.15 -6.60 -7.25
N ASN A 173 3.11 -5.81 -7.75
CA ASN A 173 3.27 -4.43 -7.30
C ASN A 173 2.02 -3.60 -7.63
N TYR A 174 1.48 -2.91 -6.62
CA TYR A 174 0.34 -2.02 -6.80
C TYR A 174 0.83 -0.62 -7.17
N VAL A 175 0.60 -0.26 -8.43
CA VAL A 175 0.97 1.03 -9.01
C VAL A 175 -0.29 1.77 -9.44
N PHE A 176 -0.41 3.03 -9.06
CA PHE A 176 -1.53 3.89 -9.45
C PHE A 176 -1.05 5.27 -9.85
N ASP A 177 -1.93 6.03 -10.52
CA ASP A 177 -1.66 7.39 -10.96
C ASP A 177 -2.20 8.38 -9.93
N LEU A 178 -1.31 9.02 -9.18
CA LEU A 178 -1.71 10.00 -8.17
C LEU A 178 -2.29 11.28 -8.81
N ALA A 179 -1.90 11.63 -10.04
CA ALA A 179 -2.44 12.80 -10.75
C ALA A 179 -3.95 12.69 -10.99
N LYS A 180 -4.48 11.47 -11.07
CA LYS A 180 -5.93 11.22 -11.26
C LYS A 180 -6.72 11.16 -9.96
N MET A 181 -6.06 11.30 -8.81
CA MET A 181 -6.71 11.21 -7.50
C MET A 181 -6.79 12.59 -6.85
N PRO A 182 -7.96 13.25 -6.84
CA PRO A 182 -8.12 14.56 -6.20
C PRO A 182 -7.95 14.47 -4.68
N HIS A 183 -8.27 13.31 -4.10
CA HIS A 183 -8.12 13.01 -2.68
C HIS A 183 -7.63 11.58 -2.49
N LEU A 184 -6.67 11.39 -1.58
CA LEU A 184 -6.15 10.09 -1.20
C LEU A 184 -6.17 9.96 0.33
N LEU A 185 -6.89 8.96 0.83
CA LEU A 185 -6.85 8.58 2.25
C LEU A 185 -5.95 7.37 2.43
N VAL A 186 -4.88 7.55 3.20
CA VAL A 186 -3.98 6.46 3.60
C VAL A 186 -4.20 6.16 5.08
N ALA A 187 -4.69 4.96 5.38
CA ALA A 187 -4.95 4.51 6.74
C ALA A 187 -4.23 3.20 7.03
N SER A 188 -3.63 3.10 8.21
CA SER A 188 -3.04 1.86 8.72
C SER A 188 -3.02 1.88 10.24
N SER A 189 -2.84 0.73 10.86
CA SER A 189 -2.58 0.65 12.31
C SER A 189 -1.21 1.25 12.63
N THR A 190 -1.04 1.67 13.88
CA THR A 190 0.22 2.22 14.38
C THR A 190 1.35 1.20 14.23
N GLY A 191 2.52 1.63 13.77
CA GLY A 191 3.69 0.78 13.61
C GLY A 191 3.78 -0.03 12.30
N LEU A 192 2.79 0.06 11.40
CA LEU A 192 2.78 -0.69 10.12
C LEU A 192 3.44 0.07 8.94
N GLY A 193 4.29 1.05 9.22
CA GLY A 193 5.10 1.70 8.19
C GLY A 193 4.40 2.77 7.34
N LYS A 194 3.21 3.26 7.74
CA LYS A 194 2.49 4.31 7.02
C LYS A 194 3.36 5.53 6.70
N SER A 195 4.11 6.02 7.70
CA SER A 195 4.99 7.20 7.54
C SER A 195 6.25 6.91 6.71
N GLY A 196 6.60 5.64 6.49
CA GLY A 196 7.72 5.26 5.63
C GLY A 196 7.34 5.17 4.15
N VAL A 197 6.03 5.15 3.85
CA VAL A 197 5.49 5.12 2.47
C VAL A 197 5.17 6.52 1.97
N LEU A 198 4.87 7.46 2.87
CA LEU A 198 4.60 8.87 2.58
C LEU A 198 5.87 9.70 2.58
#